data_7ec9e36a797e64276656a335750dd650
#
_entry.id   7ec9e36a797e64276656a335750dd650
#
_cell.length_a   1.000
_cell.length_b   1.000
_cell.length_c   1.000
_cell.angle_alpha   90.00
_cell.angle_beta   90.00
_cell.angle_gamma   90.00
#
_symmetry.space_group_name_H-M   'P 1'
#
loop_
_entity.id
_entity.type
_entity.pdbx_description
1 polymer ?
#
loop_
_entity_poly.entity_id
_entity_poly.type
_entity_poly.pdbx_seq_one_letter_code
_entity_poly.pdbx_strand_id
1 'polypeptide(L)'
;MIIAIFLSLIQIILGTQVRQFVDEQAQLFYYDKSKWFNKIPVIYEYHRTFSIAVVSINFFLVYLNNKLSLGNKYVNHLMILLLIEVISGVMMFYFDFPFGTQTIHLVFASLIFGVQFYILLNNFLIKKTSNDIQV
;
A
#
# COMPACT_ATOMS: atom_id res chain seq x y z
N MET A 1 -14.13 1.00 3.50
CA MET A 1 -12.93 1.78 3.90
C MET A 1 -12.19 1.17 5.09
N ILE A 2 -12.81 0.85 6.22
CA ILE A 2 -12.14 0.28 7.41
C ILE A 2 -11.32 -0.98 7.07
N ILE A 3 -11.92 -1.92 6.34
CA ILE A 3 -11.22 -3.14 5.89
C ILE A 3 -9.98 -2.79 5.05
N ALA A 4 -10.08 -1.83 4.14
CA ALA A 4 -8.96 -1.42 3.31
C ALA A 4 -7.80 -0.85 4.15
N ILE A 5 -8.10 0.00 5.14
CA ILE A 5 -7.11 0.55 6.08
C ILE A 5 -6.43 -0.57 6.86
N PHE A 6 -7.20 -1.52 7.38
CA PHE A 6 -6.66 -2.64 8.14
C PHE A 6 -5.72 -3.52 7.28
N LEU A 7 -6.13 -3.84 6.05
CA LEU A 7 -5.29 -4.58 5.11
C LEU A 7 -4.04 -3.79 4.73
N SER A 8 -4.15 -2.48 4.51
CA SER A 8 -2.97 -1.64 4.22
C SER A 8 -1.99 -1.61 5.40
N LEU A 9 -2.48 -1.58 6.64
CA LEU A 9 -1.63 -1.64 7.82
C LEU A 9 -0.86 -2.97 7.89
N ILE A 10 -1.55 -4.10 7.68
CA ILE A 10 -0.89 -5.42 7.62
C ILE A 10 0.16 -5.44 6.50
N GLN A 11 -0.16 -4.90 5.33
CA GLN A 11 0.76 -4.85 4.19
C GLN A 11 2.02 -4.04 4.51
N ILE A 12 1.89 -2.91 5.22
CA ILE A 12 3.03 -2.10 5.67
C ILE A 12 3.90 -2.91 6.65
N ILE A 13 3.30 -3.61 7.61
CA ILE A 13 4.03 -4.46 8.57
C ILE A 13 4.80 -5.56 7.82
N LEU A 14 4.17 -6.26 6.89
CA LEU A 14 4.83 -7.27 6.08
C LEU A 14 5.98 -6.66 5.24
N GLY A 15 5.77 -5.48 4.67
CA GLY A 15 6.77 -4.76 3.90
C GLY A 15 8.00 -4.35 4.73
N THR A 16 7.79 -3.92 5.98
CA THR A 16 8.92 -3.60 6.88
C THR A 16 9.75 -4.83 7.22
N GLN A 17 9.14 -6.00 7.36
CA GLN A 17 9.87 -7.26 7.59
C GLN A 17 10.65 -7.69 6.34
N VAL A 18 10.07 -7.52 5.14
CA VAL A 18 10.81 -7.76 3.87
C VAL A 18 12.01 -6.83 3.77
N ARG A 19 11.84 -5.55 4.10
CA ARG A 19 12.93 -4.57 4.11
C ARG A 19 14.03 -4.98 5.08
N GLN A 20 13.68 -5.36 6.31
CA GLN A 20 14.68 -5.81 7.29
C GLN A 20 15.50 -6.98 6.73
N PHE A 21 14.85 -7.97 6.11
CA PHE A 21 15.55 -9.08 5.47
C PHE A 21 16.53 -8.58 4.39
N VAL A 22 16.10 -7.67 3.50
CA VAL A 22 16.95 -7.12 2.44
C VAL A 22 18.17 -6.38 3.02
N ASP A 23 17.96 -5.57 4.07
CA ASP A 23 19.02 -4.83 4.74
C ASP A 23 20.05 -5.80 5.39
N GLU A 24 19.59 -6.90 6.00
CA GLU A 24 20.44 -7.95 6.56
C GLU A 24 21.26 -8.65 5.46
N GLN A 25 20.63 -8.99 4.31
CA GLN A 25 21.35 -9.59 3.18
C GLN A 25 22.40 -8.63 2.60
N ALA A 26 22.06 -7.34 2.49
CA ALA A 26 23.00 -6.33 2.01
C ALA A 26 24.27 -6.23 2.88
N GLN A 27 24.10 -6.33 4.19
CA GLN A 27 25.23 -6.34 5.13
C GLN A 27 26.06 -7.63 5.04
N LEU A 28 25.40 -8.79 4.97
CA LEU A 28 26.07 -10.10 4.93
C LEU A 28 26.89 -10.31 3.65
N PHE A 29 26.40 -9.84 2.52
CA PHE A 29 27.00 -10.08 1.21
C PHE A 29 27.71 -8.84 0.62
N TYR A 30 28.04 -7.84 1.46
CA TYR A 30 28.76 -6.63 1.03
C TYR A 30 28.14 -5.98 -0.22
N TYR A 31 26.79 -5.91 -0.26
CA TYR A 31 25.99 -5.38 -1.38
C TYR A 31 26.09 -6.17 -2.70
N ASP A 32 26.58 -7.42 -2.66
CA ASP A 32 26.48 -8.34 -3.80
C ASP A 32 25.05 -8.83 -3.98
N LYS A 33 24.28 -8.06 -4.74
CA LYS A 33 22.83 -8.26 -4.94
C LYS A 33 22.50 -9.63 -5.55
N SER A 34 23.40 -10.24 -6.31
CA SER A 34 23.18 -11.56 -6.91
C SER A 34 22.95 -12.67 -5.88
N LYS A 35 23.36 -12.43 -4.63
CA LYS A 35 23.26 -13.40 -3.53
C LYS A 35 22.05 -13.17 -2.63
N TRP A 36 21.40 -11.99 -2.67
CA TRP A 36 20.34 -11.63 -1.73
C TRP A 36 19.13 -12.55 -1.80
N PHE A 37 18.79 -13.05 -2.99
CA PHE A 37 17.62 -13.88 -3.22
C PHE A 37 17.93 -15.35 -3.52
N ASN A 38 19.12 -15.84 -3.14
CA ASN A 38 19.42 -17.29 -3.22
C ASN A 38 18.41 -18.14 -2.45
N LYS A 39 17.82 -17.58 -1.38
CA LYS A 39 16.64 -18.13 -0.70
C LYS A 39 15.66 -16.99 -0.48
N ILE A 40 14.60 -16.94 -1.29
CA ILE A 40 13.50 -16.00 -1.11
C ILE A 40 12.81 -16.34 0.22
N PRO A 41 12.75 -15.41 1.18
CA PRO A 41 12.11 -15.67 2.47
C PRO A 41 10.60 -15.79 2.30
N VAL A 42 9.98 -16.63 3.10
CA VAL A 42 8.52 -16.85 3.10
C VAL A 42 7.75 -15.52 3.31
N ILE A 43 8.31 -14.61 4.10
CA ILE A 43 7.71 -13.29 4.34
C ILE A 43 7.57 -12.45 3.07
N TYR A 44 8.52 -12.58 2.11
CA TYR A 44 8.42 -11.93 0.81
C TYR A 44 7.23 -12.48 0.00
N GLU A 45 7.04 -13.80 0.01
CA GLU A 45 5.90 -14.44 -0.65
C GLU A 45 4.56 -13.96 -0.08
N TYR A 46 4.47 -13.87 1.26
CA TYR A 46 3.29 -13.34 1.94
C TYR A 46 3.04 -11.88 1.58
N HIS A 47 4.07 -11.02 1.64
CA HIS A 47 3.95 -9.61 1.28
C HIS A 47 3.45 -9.44 -0.17
N ARG A 48 4.04 -10.17 -1.12
CA ARG A 48 3.67 -10.14 -2.53
C ARG A 48 2.23 -10.62 -2.75
N THR A 49 1.86 -11.76 -2.17
CA THR A 49 0.53 -12.34 -2.34
C THR A 49 -0.54 -11.47 -1.67
N PHE A 50 -0.25 -10.95 -0.48
CA PHE A 50 -1.17 -10.10 0.25
C PHE A 50 -1.40 -8.74 -0.43
N SER A 51 -0.42 -8.24 -1.20
CA SER A 51 -0.58 -7.01 -1.99
C SER A 51 -1.75 -7.12 -3.00
N ILE A 52 -2.01 -8.32 -3.53
CA ILE A 52 -3.14 -8.56 -4.44
C ILE A 52 -4.48 -8.29 -3.73
N ALA A 53 -4.62 -8.71 -2.47
CA ALA A 53 -5.82 -8.44 -1.68
C ALA A 53 -5.99 -6.94 -1.41
N VAL A 54 -4.90 -6.23 -1.08
CA VAL A 54 -4.91 -4.78 -0.86
C VAL A 54 -5.31 -4.04 -2.14
N VAL A 55 -4.73 -4.38 -3.27
CA VAL A 55 -5.09 -3.78 -4.57
C VAL A 55 -6.53 -4.06 -4.93
N SER A 56 -6.98 -5.31 -4.78
CA SER A 56 -8.35 -5.72 -5.13
C SER A 56 -9.41 -4.99 -4.31
N ILE A 57 -9.24 -4.85 -2.99
CA ILE A 57 -10.20 -4.14 -2.15
C ILE A 57 -10.26 -2.65 -2.49
N ASN A 58 -9.12 -2.01 -2.77
CA ASN A 58 -9.09 -0.60 -3.16
C ASN A 58 -9.70 -0.39 -4.55
N PHE A 59 -9.46 -1.29 -5.50
CA PHE A 59 -10.11 -1.26 -6.80
C PHE A 59 -11.63 -1.39 -6.68
N PHE A 60 -12.10 -2.28 -5.81
CA PHE A 60 -13.52 -2.44 -5.51
C PHE A 60 -14.13 -1.17 -4.91
N LEU A 61 -13.41 -0.46 -4.03
CA LEU A 61 -13.87 0.84 -3.50
C LEU A 61 -14.00 1.90 -4.59
N VAL A 62 -13.07 1.97 -5.55
CA VAL A 62 -13.17 2.86 -6.71
C VAL A 62 -14.38 2.51 -7.58
N TYR A 63 -14.57 1.21 -7.84
CA TYR A 63 -15.74 0.75 -8.59
C TYR A 63 -17.05 1.17 -7.91
N LEU A 64 -17.17 0.98 -6.59
CA LEU A 64 -18.36 1.41 -5.83
C LEU A 64 -18.54 2.92 -5.86
N ASN A 65 -17.46 3.69 -5.68
CA ASN A 65 -17.51 5.15 -5.75
C ASN A 65 -18.09 5.65 -7.07
N ASN A 66 -17.67 5.04 -8.17
CA ASN A 66 -18.14 5.40 -9.51
C ASN A 66 -19.56 4.90 -9.77
N LYS A 67 -19.86 3.64 -9.44
CA LYS A 67 -21.18 3.02 -9.64
C LYS A 67 -22.28 3.72 -8.85
N LEU A 68 -21.99 4.13 -7.62
CA LEU A 68 -22.94 4.80 -6.72
C LEU A 68 -22.90 6.33 -6.85
N SER A 69 -22.12 6.87 -7.79
CA SER A 69 -21.95 8.30 -8.03
C SER A 69 -21.63 9.10 -6.76
N LEU A 70 -20.82 8.52 -5.86
CA LEU A 70 -20.49 9.14 -4.57
C LEU A 70 -19.62 10.40 -4.71
N GLY A 71 -18.99 10.60 -5.87
CA GLY A 71 -18.23 11.81 -6.21
C GLY A 71 -16.96 12.06 -5.38
N ASN A 72 -16.49 11.07 -4.64
CA ASN A 72 -15.30 11.23 -3.82
C ASN A 72 -14.04 11.18 -4.68
N LYS A 73 -13.50 12.35 -5.02
CA LYS A 73 -12.30 12.48 -5.85
C LYS A 73 -11.04 11.84 -5.23
N TYR A 74 -10.96 11.76 -3.91
CA TYR A 74 -9.79 11.18 -3.22
C TYR A 74 -9.67 9.68 -3.43
N VAL A 75 -10.77 9.00 -3.72
CA VAL A 75 -10.76 7.56 -4.09
C VAL A 75 -10.03 7.34 -5.41
N ASN A 76 -10.15 8.26 -6.37
CA ASN A 76 -9.43 8.17 -7.64
C ASN A 76 -7.91 8.46 -7.46
N HIS A 77 -7.56 9.44 -6.60
CA HIS A 77 -6.15 9.68 -6.25
C HIS A 77 -5.50 8.46 -5.58
N LEU A 78 -6.26 7.74 -4.75
CA LEU A 78 -5.82 6.50 -4.13
C LEU A 78 -5.38 5.45 -5.16
N MET A 79 -6.10 5.34 -6.30
CA MET A 79 -5.70 4.42 -7.38
C MET A 79 -4.38 4.80 -8.03
N ILE A 80 -4.12 6.09 -8.22
CA ILE A 80 -2.84 6.56 -8.77
C ILE A 80 -1.69 6.20 -7.83
N LEU A 81 -1.87 6.43 -6.51
CA LEU A 81 -0.87 6.07 -5.51
C LEU A 81 -0.61 4.56 -5.47
N LEU A 82 -1.67 3.74 -5.54
CA LEU A 82 -1.56 2.28 -5.60
C LEU A 82 -0.81 1.81 -6.84
N LEU A 83 -1.06 2.42 -7.99
CA LEU A 83 -0.37 2.07 -9.23
C LEU A 83 1.15 2.35 -9.10
N ILE A 84 1.52 3.52 -8.57
CA ILE A 84 2.92 3.87 -8.32
C ILE A 84 3.55 2.89 -7.32
N GLU A 85 2.82 2.52 -6.27
CA GLU A 85 3.26 1.59 -5.25
C GLU A 85 3.55 0.20 -5.83
N VAL A 86 2.64 -0.32 -6.66
CA VAL A 86 2.83 -1.62 -7.35
C VAL A 86 4.02 -1.55 -8.30
N ILE A 87 4.13 -0.48 -9.11
CA ILE A 87 5.24 -0.31 -10.05
C ILE A 87 6.58 -0.26 -9.30
N SER A 88 6.66 0.51 -8.22
CA SER A 88 7.89 0.60 -7.42
C SER A 88 8.28 -0.74 -6.79
N GLY A 89 7.31 -1.53 -6.32
CA GLY A 89 7.53 -2.88 -5.80
C GLY A 89 8.04 -3.85 -6.87
N VAL A 90 7.45 -3.82 -8.07
CA VAL A 90 7.91 -4.61 -9.22
C VAL A 90 9.32 -4.20 -9.64
N MET A 91 9.61 -2.89 -9.68
CA MET A 91 10.94 -2.39 -10.01
C MET A 91 12.01 -2.87 -9.02
N MET A 92 11.71 -2.87 -7.73
CA MET A 92 12.66 -3.38 -6.73
C MET A 92 13.01 -4.84 -6.97
N PHE A 93 12.06 -5.68 -7.34
CA PHE A 93 12.31 -7.10 -7.56
C PHE A 93 13.08 -7.37 -8.86
N TYR A 94 12.70 -6.74 -9.97
CA TYR A 94 13.28 -7.06 -11.29
C TYR A 94 14.57 -6.28 -11.61
N PHE A 95 14.81 -5.15 -10.95
CA PHE A 95 15.99 -4.30 -11.19
C PHE A 95 16.96 -4.24 -10.00
N ASP A 96 16.98 -5.30 -9.18
CA ASP A 96 17.94 -5.45 -8.08
C ASP A 96 17.98 -4.25 -7.13
N PHE A 97 16.82 -3.78 -6.68
CA PHE A 97 16.71 -2.66 -5.73
C PHE A 97 17.46 -1.40 -6.16
N PRO A 98 17.02 -0.68 -7.20
CA PRO A 98 17.62 0.58 -7.59
C PRO A 98 17.67 1.55 -6.41
N PHE A 99 18.70 2.41 -6.40
CA PHE A 99 18.88 3.37 -5.32
C PHE A 99 17.62 4.24 -5.11
N GLY A 100 17.19 4.33 -3.86
CA GLY A 100 16.03 5.15 -3.45
C GLY A 100 14.66 4.49 -3.65
N THR A 101 14.53 3.39 -4.41
CA THR A 101 13.23 2.75 -4.65
C THR A 101 12.56 2.24 -3.37
N GLN A 102 13.32 1.71 -2.41
CA GLN A 102 12.78 1.30 -1.11
C GLN A 102 12.16 2.47 -0.35
N THR A 103 12.82 3.63 -0.35
CA THR A 103 12.32 4.83 0.32
C THR A 103 11.07 5.35 -0.37
N ILE A 104 11.06 5.40 -1.70
CA ILE A 104 9.90 5.81 -2.50
C ILE A 104 8.70 4.91 -2.21
N HIS A 105 8.89 3.59 -2.26
CA HIS A 105 7.86 2.60 -1.96
C HIS A 105 7.28 2.80 -0.56
N LEU A 106 8.10 2.97 0.46
CA LEU A 106 7.63 3.22 1.83
C LEU A 106 6.84 4.53 1.96
N VAL A 107 7.26 5.60 1.28
CA VAL A 107 6.55 6.89 1.27
C VAL A 107 5.17 6.73 0.63
N PHE A 108 5.06 6.07 -0.52
CA PHE A 108 3.77 5.84 -1.17
C PHE A 108 2.85 4.94 -0.36
N ALA A 109 3.37 3.87 0.28
CA ALA A 109 2.58 3.04 1.21
C ALA A 109 1.98 3.89 2.35
N SER A 110 2.78 4.78 2.93
CA SER A 110 2.33 5.69 4.00
C SER A 110 1.29 6.69 3.50
N LEU A 111 1.45 7.24 2.28
CA LEU A 111 0.48 8.14 1.66
C LEU A 111 -0.85 7.44 1.37
N ILE A 112 -0.83 6.20 0.87
CA ILE A 112 -2.03 5.38 0.66
C ILE A 112 -2.80 5.23 1.96
N PHE A 113 -2.12 4.84 3.04
CA PHE A 113 -2.73 4.72 4.36
C PHE A 113 -3.33 6.05 4.83
N GLY A 114 -2.60 7.16 4.70
CA GLY A 114 -3.06 8.50 5.07
C GLY A 114 -4.29 8.94 4.28
N VAL A 115 -4.33 8.71 2.96
CA VAL A 115 -5.49 9.02 2.11
C VAL A 115 -6.70 8.18 2.47
N GLN A 116 -6.51 6.87 2.72
CA GLN A 116 -7.60 5.99 3.17
C GLN A 116 -8.20 6.48 4.49
N PHE A 117 -7.35 6.86 5.45
CA PHE A 117 -7.78 7.38 6.74
C PHE A 117 -8.53 8.73 6.59
N TYR A 118 -8.03 9.63 5.74
CA TYR A 118 -8.71 10.88 5.42
C TYR A 118 -10.11 10.66 4.83
N ILE A 119 -10.23 9.74 3.87
CA ILE A 119 -11.54 9.41 3.27
C ILE A 119 -12.50 8.86 4.33
N LEU A 120 -12.01 8.01 5.25
CA LEU A 120 -12.83 7.48 6.34
C LEU A 120 -13.34 8.59 7.25
N LEU A 121 -12.48 9.50 7.70
CA LEU A 121 -12.85 10.61 8.57
C LEU A 121 -13.82 11.56 7.90
N ASN A 122 -13.58 11.91 6.64
CA ASN A 122 -14.44 12.82 5.90
C ASN A 122 -15.87 12.25 5.76
N ASN A 123 -15.99 10.97 5.44
CA ASN A 123 -17.29 10.31 5.35
C ASN A 123 -18.02 10.26 6.70
N PHE A 124 -17.28 10.07 7.79
CA PHE A 124 -17.86 10.07 9.14
C PHE A 124 -18.37 11.45 9.56
N LEU A 125 -17.61 12.50 9.29
CA LEU A 125 -17.99 13.89 9.60
C LEU A 125 -19.21 14.34 8.82
N ILE A 126 -19.28 14.05 7.51
CA ILE A 126 -20.43 14.38 6.67
C ILE A 126 -21.70 13.72 7.22
N LYS A 127 -21.62 12.44 7.60
CA LYS A 127 -22.75 11.71 8.15
C LYS A 127 -23.24 12.30 9.49
N LYS A 128 -22.30 12.72 10.35
CA LYS A 128 -22.63 13.36 11.63
C LYS A 128 -23.37 14.67 11.41
N THR A 129 -22.86 15.56 10.56
CA THR A 129 -23.48 16.85 10.25
C THR A 129 -24.89 16.68 9.66
N SER A 130 -25.11 15.69 8.77
CA SER A 130 -26.43 15.41 8.21
C SER A 130 -27.44 14.98 9.27
N ASN A 131 -27.02 14.20 10.27
CA ASN A 131 -27.90 13.77 11.35
C ASN A 131 -28.27 14.95 12.30
N ASP A 132 -27.31 15.84 12.57
CA ASP A 132 -27.50 16.99 13.45
C ASP A 132 -28.45 18.08 12.84
N ILE A 133 -28.63 18.08 11.53
CA ILE A 133 -29.58 19.01 10.82
C ILE A 133 -30.99 18.45 10.78
N GLN A 134 -31.17 17.15 10.96
CA GLN A 134 -32.50 16.49 10.93
C GLN A 134 -33.21 16.43 12.29
N VAL A 135 -32.55 16.88 13.35
CA VAL A 135 -33.11 17.03 14.71
C VAL A 135 -33.52 18.48 14.96
#